data_bdeb7d741b4cd15b133d758b82d55bb0
#
_entry.id   bdeb7d741b4cd15b133d758b82d55bb0
#
_cell.length_a   1.000
_cell.length_b   1.000
_cell.length_c   1.000
_cell.angle_alpha   90.00
_cell.angle_beta   90.00
_cell.angle_gamma   90.00
#
_symmetry.space_group_name_H-M   'P 1'
#
loop_
_entity.id
_entity.type
_entity.pdbx_description
1 polymer ?
#
loop_
_entity_poly.entity_id
_entity_poly.type
_entity_poly.pdbx_seq_one_letter_code
_entity_poly.pdbx_strand_id
1 'polypeptide(L)'
;HRLILLSDGQCVREDNGQAVLFKYQSAESMLQEVLAIVADDEELKVPLPKKQMKGTEFVGVFAPYGGAGVTSMALQLAQKYSAQTRCLYLNFEVFDGKVLIDDERNHDIWNANMCRGMSDLIFFLRQRQEKTAVKLQSLIRRIGTIEGIAAVEDYRDLYELSAKDLERLLLVLAEDTEYEKVVFDIGFFGDGSMELLKCMDKLFVPQPATRSQQCKCKSWEALLKKEGLEECLAKMQYVAVNRGRI
;
A
#
# COMPACT_ATOMS: atom_id res chain seq x y z
N HIS A 1 26.88 -7.74 15.75
CA HIS A 1 26.21 -8.93 15.20
C HIS A 1 24.99 -9.24 16.06
N ARG A 2 23.78 -9.21 15.48
CA ARG A 2 22.59 -9.76 16.13
C ARG A 2 22.41 -11.22 15.75
N LEU A 3 22.03 -12.03 16.71
CA LEU A 3 21.70 -13.43 16.53
C LEU A 3 20.19 -13.55 16.41
N ILE A 4 19.72 -14.27 15.39
CA ILE A 4 18.32 -14.66 15.22
C ILE A 4 18.24 -16.16 15.45
N LEU A 5 17.41 -16.59 16.38
CA LEU A 5 17.20 -17.98 16.70
C LEU A 5 16.09 -18.59 15.83
N LEU A 6 16.26 -19.83 15.38
CA LEU A 6 15.21 -20.59 14.71
C LEU A 6 14.60 -21.58 15.69
N SER A 7 13.28 -21.51 15.89
CA SER A 7 12.52 -22.37 16.81
C SER A 7 11.65 -23.38 16.07
N ASP A 8 11.48 -24.55 16.66
CA ASP A 8 10.56 -25.63 16.23
C ASP A 8 9.17 -25.46 16.86
N GLY A 9 9.03 -24.63 17.91
CA GLY A 9 7.82 -24.41 18.68
C GLY A 9 7.04 -23.21 18.20
N GLN A 10 5.87 -22.97 18.80
CA GLN A 10 5.05 -21.79 18.51
C GLN A 10 5.85 -20.51 18.78
N CYS A 11 5.66 -19.53 17.91
CA CYS A 11 6.37 -18.25 17.90
C CYS A 11 6.36 -17.55 19.25
N VAL A 12 7.49 -17.55 19.91
CA VAL A 12 7.83 -16.53 20.91
C VAL A 12 8.73 -15.55 20.17
N ARG A 13 8.29 -14.32 19.98
CA ARG A 13 9.06 -13.32 19.23
C ARG A 13 10.40 -12.96 19.86
N GLU A 14 10.53 -13.15 21.16
CA GLU A 14 11.77 -12.88 21.91
C GLU A 14 11.97 -13.96 22.97
N ASP A 15 13.15 -14.52 22.98
CA ASP A 15 13.67 -15.31 24.08
C ASP A 15 14.94 -14.64 24.59
N ASN A 16 14.93 -14.19 25.87
CA ASN A 16 16.05 -13.46 26.49
C ASN A 16 16.58 -12.26 25.69
N GLY A 17 15.70 -11.49 25.01
CA GLY A 17 16.06 -10.32 24.20
C GLY A 17 16.66 -10.68 22.82
N GLN A 18 16.57 -11.96 22.41
CA GLN A 18 16.96 -12.40 21.07
C GLN A 18 15.71 -12.62 20.20
N ALA A 19 15.77 -12.19 18.95
CA ALA A 19 14.70 -12.45 18.00
C ALA A 19 14.62 -13.94 17.67
N VAL A 20 13.41 -14.51 17.70
CA VAL A 20 13.14 -15.91 17.42
C VAL A 20 12.21 -16.02 16.23
N LEU A 21 12.58 -16.82 15.24
CA LEU A 21 11.77 -17.14 14.06
C LEU A 21 11.33 -18.59 14.07
N PHE A 22 10.11 -18.83 13.59
CA PHE A 22 9.65 -20.20 13.37
C PHE A 22 10.32 -20.79 12.13
N LYS A 23 10.97 -21.96 12.27
CA LYS A 23 11.79 -22.53 11.18
C LYS A 23 10.98 -23.21 10.08
N TYR A 24 9.74 -23.66 10.37
CA TYR A 24 8.91 -24.39 9.40
C TYR A 24 7.89 -23.44 8.71
N GLN A 25 8.38 -22.41 8.10
CA GLN A 25 7.60 -21.45 7.32
C GLN A 25 8.20 -21.29 5.91
N SER A 26 7.49 -20.60 5.02
CA SER A 26 8.02 -20.33 3.68
C SER A 26 9.27 -19.43 3.74
N ALA A 27 10.15 -19.57 2.76
CA ALA A 27 11.33 -18.70 2.67
C ALA A 27 10.93 -17.21 2.55
N GLU A 28 9.81 -16.92 1.90
CA GLU A 28 9.25 -15.57 1.77
C GLU A 28 8.80 -15.02 3.12
N SER A 29 8.05 -15.80 3.90
CA SER A 29 7.64 -15.40 5.26
C SER A 29 8.84 -15.17 6.16
N MET A 30 9.84 -16.07 6.10
CA MET A 30 11.07 -15.94 6.88
C MET A 30 11.82 -14.65 6.53
N LEU A 31 11.94 -14.33 5.23
CA LEU A 31 12.58 -13.10 4.79
C LEU A 31 11.85 -11.86 5.30
N GLN A 32 10.53 -11.86 5.24
CA GLN A 32 9.72 -10.74 5.73
C GLN A 32 9.87 -10.52 7.23
N GLU A 33 9.90 -11.60 8.03
CA GLU A 33 10.15 -11.51 9.47
C GLU A 33 11.55 -10.97 9.77
N VAL A 34 12.58 -11.44 9.05
CA VAL A 34 13.94 -10.90 9.17
C VAL A 34 13.97 -9.41 8.84
N LEU A 35 13.33 -8.99 7.74
CA LEU A 35 13.26 -7.57 7.36
C LEU A 35 12.52 -6.73 8.42
N ALA A 36 11.46 -7.26 9.03
CA ALA A 36 10.76 -6.57 10.11
C ALA A 36 11.65 -6.37 11.33
N ILE A 37 12.37 -7.42 11.77
CA ILE A 37 13.34 -7.33 12.87
C ILE A 37 14.43 -6.30 12.57
N VAL A 38 14.95 -6.30 11.34
CA VAL A 38 15.99 -5.35 10.90
C VAL A 38 15.46 -3.92 10.84
N ALA A 39 14.20 -3.73 10.42
CA ALA A 39 13.57 -2.41 10.39
C ALA A 39 13.40 -1.83 11.79
N ASP A 40 12.96 -2.64 12.74
CA ASP A 40 12.68 -2.22 14.12
C ASP A 40 13.98 -2.03 14.96
N ASP A 41 15.14 -2.45 14.45
CA ASP A 41 16.44 -2.32 15.12
C ASP A 41 17.14 -1.01 14.76
N GLU A 42 17.17 -0.04 15.68
CA GLU A 42 17.78 1.27 15.45
C GLU A 42 19.30 1.25 15.23
N GLU A 43 20.00 0.21 15.74
CA GLU A 43 21.48 0.13 15.64
C GLU A 43 21.97 -0.44 14.30
N LEU A 44 21.14 -1.21 13.59
CA LEU A 44 21.51 -1.82 12.32
C LEU A 44 21.41 -0.81 11.16
N LYS A 45 22.52 -0.53 10.50
CA LYS A 45 22.53 0.22 9.24
C LYS A 45 22.41 -0.73 8.06
N VAL A 46 21.33 -0.61 7.31
CA VAL A 46 21.10 -1.40 6.10
C VAL A 46 21.37 -0.53 4.88
N PRO A 47 22.29 -0.91 3.99
CA PRO A 47 22.43 -0.23 2.71
C PRO A 47 21.19 -0.50 1.87
N LEU A 48 20.44 0.56 1.57
CA LEU A 48 19.30 0.47 0.64
C LEU A 48 19.82 0.47 -0.80
N PRO A 49 19.23 -0.35 -1.69
CA PRO A 49 19.56 -0.29 -3.11
C PRO A 49 19.13 1.08 -3.65
N LYS A 50 20.08 1.87 -4.12
CA LYS A 50 19.78 3.12 -4.81
C LYS A 50 19.24 2.80 -6.19
N LYS A 51 18.06 3.31 -6.52
CA LYS A 51 17.43 3.15 -7.83
C LYS A 51 18.33 3.74 -8.92
N GLN A 52 18.75 2.89 -9.85
CA GLN A 52 19.38 3.36 -11.08
C GLN A 52 18.29 3.67 -12.11
N MET A 53 17.97 4.98 -12.22
CA MET A 53 17.32 5.60 -13.38
C MET A 53 15.98 4.99 -13.88
N LYS A 54 14.87 5.39 -13.31
CA LYS A 54 13.59 5.77 -13.96
C LYS A 54 12.65 6.25 -12.86
N GLY A 55 11.95 7.35 -13.09
CA GLY A 55 10.95 7.82 -12.12
C GLY A 55 9.90 6.75 -11.89
N THR A 56 9.41 6.62 -10.65
CA THR A 56 8.25 5.79 -10.33
C THR A 56 7.00 6.52 -10.79
N GLU A 57 6.12 5.86 -11.53
CA GLU A 57 4.81 6.39 -11.92
C GLU A 57 3.78 6.08 -10.83
N PHE A 58 3.15 7.10 -10.27
CA PHE A 58 2.10 6.98 -9.28
C PHE A 58 0.73 7.03 -9.93
N VAL A 59 -0.05 5.95 -9.76
CA VAL A 59 -1.36 5.78 -10.39
C VAL A 59 -2.43 5.68 -9.32
N GLY A 60 -3.30 6.67 -9.23
CA GLY A 60 -4.44 6.66 -8.32
C GLY A 60 -5.69 6.10 -8.97
N VAL A 61 -6.44 5.29 -8.24
CA VAL A 61 -7.80 4.87 -8.59
C VAL A 61 -8.74 5.38 -7.51
N PHE A 62 -9.75 6.13 -7.90
CA PHE A 62 -10.62 6.83 -6.98
C PHE A 62 -12.02 7.03 -7.55
N ALA A 63 -13.03 7.13 -6.73
CA ALA A 63 -14.37 7.57 -7.13
C ALA A 63 -15.07 8.35 -6.01
N PRO A 64 -15.78 9.46 -6.31
CA PRO A 64 -16.52 10.24 -5.32
C PRO A 64 -17.86 9.59 -4.94
N TYR A 65 -18.02 8.27 -5.15
CA TYR A 65 -19.23 7.52 -4.85
C TYR A 65 -18.93 6.04 -4.55
N GLY A 66 -19.67 5.47 -3.60
CA GLY A 66 -19.49 4.07 -3.20
C GLY A 66 -19.97 3.08 -4.26
N GLY A 67 -19.45 1.85 -4.19
CA GLY A 67 -19.81 0.75 -5.11
C GLY A 67 -19.39 0.98 -6.55
N ALA A 68 -18.39 1.86 -6.76
CA ALA A 68 -17.87 2.20 -8.07
C ALA A 68 -17.02 1.09 -8.70
N GLY A 69 -16.46 0.19 -7.88
CA GLY A 69 -15.49 -0.82 -8.29
C GLY A 69 -14.07 -0.28 -8.34
N VAL A 70 -13.73 0.67 -7.45
CA VAL A 70 -12.39 1.26 -7.31
C VAL A 70 -11.36 0.19 -7.06
N THR A 71 -11.54 -0.63 -6.02
CA THR A 71 -10.64 -1.74 -5.67
C THR A 71 -10.48 -2.73 -6.81
N SER A 72 -11.60 -3.14 -7.45
CA SER A 72 -11.53 -4.05 -8.60
C SER A 72 -10.72 -3.45 -9.76
N MET A 73 -10.89 -2.17 -10.04
CA MET A 73 -10.11 -1.47 -11.08
C MET A 73 -8.63 -1.34 -10.68
N ALA A 74 -8.34 -1.00 -9.43
CA ALA A 74 -6.98 -0.86 -8.94
C ALA A 74 -6.21 -2.18 -9.04
N LEU A 75 -6.84 -3.29 -8.65
CA LEU A 75 -6.24 -4.63 -8.76
C LEU A 75 -6.03 -5.06 -10.21
N GLN A 76 -7.00 -4.81 -11.11
CA GLN A 76 -6.84 -5.10 -12.54
C GLN A 76 -5.69 -4.30 -13.14
N LEU A 77 -5.53 -3.03 -12.76
CA LEU A 77 -4.38 -2.21 -13.19
C LEU A 77 -3.07 -2.73 -12.62
N ALA A 78 -3.03 -3.06 -11.33
CA ALA A 78 -1.85 -3.64 -10.69
C ALA A 78 -1.44 -4.95 -11.37
N GLN A 79 -2.38 -5.86 -11.62
CA GLN A 79 -2.14 -7.10 -12.33
C GLN A 79 -1.60 -6.88 -13.75
N LYS A 80 -2.23 -5.94 -14.50
CA LYS A 80 -1.78 -5.59 -15.85
C LYS A 80 -0.37 -5.01 -15.85
N TYR A 81 -0.04 -4.14 -14.91
CA TYR A 81 1.28 -3.54 -14.81
C TYR A 81 2.33 -4.55 -14.33
N SER A 82 1.99 -5.41 -13.36
CA SER A 82 2.89 -6.46 -12.86
C SER A 82 3.31 -7.47 -13.93
N ALA A 83 2.53 -7.62 -15.01
CA ALA A 83 2.93 -8.44 -16.16
C ALA A 83 4.04 -7.81 -17.03
N GLN A 84 4.33 -6.53 -16.87
CA GLN A 84 5.26 -5.78 -17.73
C GLN A 84 6.42 -5.15 -16.96
N THR A 85 6.23 -4.82 -15.69
CA THR A 85 7.19 -4.08 -14.88
C THR A 85 6.98 -4.37 -13.38
N ARG A 86 7.92 -3.93 -12.53
CA ARG A 86 7.72 -4.03 -11.07
C ARG A 86 6.64 -3.04 -10.63
N CYS A 87 5.53 -3.58 -10.17
CA CYS A 87 4.37 -2.82 -9.72
C CYS A 87 4.01 -3.15 -8.28
N LEU A 88 3.75 -2.13 -7.46
CA LEU A 88 3.24 -2.27 -6.10
C LEU A 88 1.79 -1.80 -6.04
N TYR A 89 0.94 -2.55 -5.36
CA TYR A 89 -0.42 -2.16 -5.01
C TYR A 89 -0.48 -1.70 -3.55
N LEU A 90 -1.02 -0.50 -3.31
CA LEU A 90 -1.21 0.06 -1.98
C LEU A 90 -2.70 0.28 -1.72
N ASN A 91 -3.19 -0.35 -0.67
CA ASN A 91 -4.60 -0.28 -0.29
C ASN A 91 -4.82 0.85 0.73
N PHE A 92 -5.43 1.95 0.28
CA PHE A 92 -5.87 3.10 1.08
C PHE A 92 -7.39 3.09 1.29
N GLU A 93 -7.98 1.89 1.40
CA GLU A 93 -9.38 1.72 1.77
C GLU A 93 -9.55 1.78 3.30
N VAL A 94 -10.67 2.34 3.73
CA VAL A 94 -11.05 2.47 5.16
C VAL A 94 -11.30 1.09 5.78
N PHE A 95 -11.84 0.17 4.99
CA PHE A 95 -12.12 -1.20 5.40
C PHE A 95 -11.56 -2.17 4.37
N ASP A 96 -10.74 -3.10 4.84
CA ASP A 96 -10.15 -4.11 3.98
C ASP A 96 -11.23 -5.08 3.44
N GLY A 97 -11.32 -5.15 2.12
CA GLY A 97 -12.13 -6.17 1.44
C GLY A 97 -11.50 -7.56 1.44
N LYS A 98 -10.43 -7.80 2.21
CA LYS A 98 -9.65 -9.05 2.28
C LYS A 98 -9.10 -9.53 0.93
N VAL A 99 -8.96 -8.64 -0.02
CA VAL A 99 -8.60 -8.99 -1.40
C VAL A 99 -7.17 -9.54 -1.48
N LEU A 100 -6.28 -9.12 -0.58
CA LEU A 100 -4.91 -9.62 -0.49
C LEU A 100 -4.76 -10.80 0.50
N ILE A 101 -5.85 -11.34 1.03
CA ILE A 101 -5.84 -12.37 2.09
C ILE A 101 -6.39 -13.71 1.59
N ASP A 102 -7.02 -13.77 0.43
CA ASP A 102 -7.81 -14.91 -0.04
C ASP A 102 -6.94 -16.07 -0.59
N ASP A 103 -6.11 -16.65 0.29
CA ASP A 103 -5.64 -18.02 0.13
C ASP A 103 -6.19 -18.85 1.29
N GLU A 104 -7.26 -19.59 1.07
CA GLU A 104 -7.89 -20.49 2.06
C GLU A 104 -6.88 -21.49 2.68
N ARG A 105 -5.73 -21.70 2.03
CA ARG A 105 -4.65 -22.57 2.50
C ARG A 105 -3.74 -21.92 3.54
N ASN A 106 -3.80 -20.59 3.71
CA ASN A 106 -2.95 -19.81 4.61
C ASN A 106 -3.72 -19.21 5.80
N HIS A 107 -4.96 -19.62 6.04
CA HIS A 107 -5.80 -19.09 7.13
C HIS A 107 -5.14 -19.24 8.53
N ASP A 108 -4.28 -20.25 8.72
CA ASP A 108 -3.58 -20.48 9.98
C ASP A 108 -2.31 -19.64 10.15
N ILE A 109 -1.75 -19.10 9.07
CA ILE A 109 -0.53 -18.28 9.08
C ILE A 109 -0.86 -16.81 9.42
N TRP A 110 -2.12 -16.42 9.24
CA TRP A 110 -2.64 -15.07 9.50
C TRP A 110 -3.14 -14.88 10.93
N ASN A 111 -2.64 -15.67 11.86
CA ASN A 111 -2.90 -15.43 13.28
C ASN A 111 -2.59 -13.98 13.63
N ALA A 112 -3.59 -13.31 14.18
CA ALA A 112 -3.81 -11.92 14.53
C ALA A 112 -2.62 -11.07 15.07
N ASN A 113 -1.41 -11.62 15.12
CA ASN A 113 -0.23 -10.96 15.68
C ASN A 113 0.86 -10.61 14.64
N MET A 114 0.69 -10.93 13.35
CA MET A 114 1.80 -10.83 12.40
C MET A 114 1.61 -9.91 11.19
N CYS A 115 0.46 -9.30 10.97
CA CYS A 115 0.25 -8.47 9.79
C CYS A 115 -0.50 -7.19 10.09
N ARG A 116 0.24 -6.15 10.41
CA ARG A 116 -0.29 -4.82 10.63
C ARG A 116 -0.38 -3.96 9.36
N GLY A 117 -0.07 -4.52 8.21
CA GLY A 117 -0.31 -3.89 6.92
C GLY A 117 0.08 -2.41 6.83
N MET A 118 -0.82 -1.60 6.28
CA MET A 118 -0.64 -0.16 6.11
C MET A 118 -0.58 0.59 7.45
N SER A 119 -1.25 0.12 8.53
CA SER A 119 -1.17 0.74 9.86
C SER A 119 0.26 0.78 10.39
N ASP A 120 1.01 -0.32 10.25
CA ASP A 120 2.43 -0.37 10.64
C ASP A 120 3.29 0.59 9.81
N LEU A 121 3.04 0.67 8.51
CA LEU A 121 3.78 1.59 7.63
C LEU A 121 3.52 3.04 8.04
N ILE A 122 2.27 3.41 8.30
CA ILE A 122 1.89 4.75 8.74
C ILE A 122 2.56 5.11 10.06
N PHE A 123 2.51 4.19 11.04
CA PHE A 123 3.17 4.39 12.32
C PHE A 123 4.67 4.65 12.14
N PHE A 124 5.33 3.86 11.29
CA PHE A 124 6.75 3.98 11.01
C PHE A 124 7.11 5.29 10.29
N LEU A 125 6.28 5.71 9.32
CA LEU A 125 6.42 6.99 8.63
C LEU A 125 6.34 8.18 9.60
N ARG A 126 5.39 8.15 10.54
CA ARG A 126 5.17 9.21 11.53
C ARG A 126 6.33 9.34 12.50
N GLN A 127 6.98 8.25 12.86
CA GLN A 127 8.18 8.25 13.70
C GLN A 127 9.44 8.74 12.95
N ARG A 128 9.33 9.03 11.65
CA ARG A 128 10.43 9.51 10.80
C ARG A 128 11.67 8.62 10.82
N GLN A 129 11.48 7.32 10.90
CA GLN A 129 12.58 6.37 10.94
C GLN A 129 13.28 6.27 9.58
N GLU A 130 14.61 6.18 9.60
CA GLU A 130 15.44 6.12 8.38
C GLU A 130 15.22 4.85 7.56
N LYS A 131 14.70 3.77 8.17
CA LYS A 131 14.51 2.46 7.54
C LYS A 131 13.11 2.23 6.96
N THR A 132 12.40 3.28 6.60
CA THR A 132 11.03 3.16 6.06
C THR A 132 10.96 2.22 4.85
N ALA A 133 11.96 2.22 3.97
CA ALA A 133 12.01 1.31 2.83
C ALA A 133 12.14 -0.17 3.24
N VAL A 134 12.93 -0.46 4.27
CA VAL A 134 13.06 -1.83 4.81
C VAL A 134 11.76 -2.27 5.46
N LYS A 135 11.11 -1.38 6.23
CA LYS A 135 9.78 -1.65 6.81
C LYS A 135 8.75 -1.91 5.73
N LEU A 136 8.70 -1.06 4.70
CA LEU A 136 7.82 -1.26 3.55
C LEU A 136 8.02 -2.64 2.93
N GLN A 137 9.26 -3.05 2.65
CA GLN A 137 9.58 -4.36 2.10
C GLN A 137 9.12 -5.51 3.01
N SER A 138 9.20 -5.36 4.34
CA SER A 138 8.74 -6.38 5.29
C SER A 138 7.21 -6.56 5.30
N LEU A 139 6.45 -5.56 4.85
CA LEU A 139 4.98 -5.56 4.84
C LEU A 139 4.39 -6.05 3.51
N ILE A 140 5.20 -6.10 2.45
CA ILE A 140 4.72 -6.52 1.13
C ILE A 140 4.30 -7.98 1.17
N ARG A 141 3.15 -8.26 0.59
CA ARG A 141 2.60 -9.60 0.37
C ARG A 141 2.38 -9.80 -1.12
N ARG A 142 2.47 -11.06 -1.54
CA ARG A 142 2.30 -11.42 -2.94
C ARG A 142 1.10 -12.33 -3.11
N ILE A 143 0.17 -11.93 -4.00
CA ILE A 143 -0.95 -12.75 -4.41
C ILE A 143 -0.88 -12.91 -5.93
N GLY A 144 -0.57 -14.12 -6.38
CA GLY A 144 -0.31 -14.35 -7.79
C GLY A 144 0.84 -13.48 -8.30
N THR A 145 0.55 -12.56 -9.20
CA THR A 145 1.54 -11.61 -9.77
C THR A 145 1.54 -10.24 -9.10
N ILE A 146 0.60 -9.99 -8.18
CA ILE A 146 0.45 -8.68 -7.52
C ILE A 146 1.26 -8.68 -6.23
N GLU A 147 2.16 -7.71 -6.08
CA GLU A 147 2.80 -7.35 -4.82
C GLU A 147 2.04 -6.18 -4.21
N GLY A 148 1.70 -6.26 -2.92
CA GLY A 148 0.93 -5.20 -2.27
C GLY A 148 1.02 -5.21 -0.77
N ILE A 149 0.49 -4.16 -0.14
CA ILE A 149 0.36 -4.02 1.31
C ILE A 149 -1.13 -4.00 1.64
N ALA A 150 -1.53 -4.80 2.63
CA ALA A 150 -2.90 -4.84 3.12
C ALA A 150 -3.35 -3.48 3.66
N ALA A 151 -4.67 -3.23 3.65
CA ALA A 151 -5.26 -2.00 4.19
C ALA A 151 -4.92 -1.80 5.68
N VAL A 152 -5.33 -0.65 6.21
CA VAL A 152 -5.20 -0.33 7.63
C VAL A 152 -6.09 -1.25 8.48
N GLU A 153 -5.66 -1.54 9.70
CA GLU A 153 -6.49 -2.21 10.71
C GLU A 153 -7.48 -1.23 11.35
N ASP A 154 -7.04 0.01 11.53
CA ASP A 154 -7.85 1.10 12.06
C ASP A 154 -7.94 2.23 11.04
N TYR A 155 -9.16 2.56 10.60
CA TYR A 155 -9.40 3.63 9.63
C TYR A 155 -8.84 4.99 10.09
N ARG A 156 -8.71 5.21 11.39
CA ARG A 156 -8.17 6.45 11.96
C ARG A 156 -6.74 6.69 11.53
N ASP A 157 -5.96 5.63 11.30
CA ASP A 157 -4.58 5.74 10.83
C ASP A 157 -4.49 6.50 9.50
N LEU A 158 -5.44 6.27 8.58
CA LEU A 158 -5.48 7.01 7.30
C LEU A 158 -5.78 8.50 7.49
N TYR A 159 -6.66 8.84 8.45
CA TYR A 159 -7.01 10.23 8.72
C TYR A 159 -5.93 10.98 9.51
N GLU A 160 -5.01 10.24 10.14
CA GLU A 160 -3.86 10.81 10.84
C GLU A 160 -2.66 11.08 9.92
N LEU A 161 -2.68 10.59 8.67
CA LEU A 161 -1.64 10.86 7.69
C LEU A 161 -1.57 12.33 7.33
N SER A 162 -0.45 12.96 7.63
CA SER A 162 -0.17 14.33 7.19
C SER A 162 0.36 14.36 5.76
N ALA A 163 0.31 15.54 5.12
CA ALA A 163 0.93 15.77 3.82
C ALA A 163 2.43 15.40 3.82
N LYS A 164 3.14 15.66 4.93
CA LYS A 164 4.57 15.33 5.07
C LYS A 164 4.81 13.82 5.14
N ASP A 165 3.92 13.06 5.77
CA ASP A 165 4.04 11.60 5.83
C ASP A 165 3.82 11.00 4.45
N LEU A 166 2.85 11.53 3.69
CA LEU A 166 2.61 11.12 2.31
C LEU A 166 3.79 11.48 1.39
N GLU A 167 4.30 12.70 1.47
CA GLU A 167 5.48 13.11 0.72
C GLU A 167 6.66 12.16 0.99
N ARG A 168 6.90 11.82 2.26
CA ARG A 168 7.94 10.87 2.64
C ARG A 168 7.70 9.48 2.07
N LEU A 169 6.46 8.97 2.14
CA LEU A 169 6.11 7.68 1.52
C LEU A 169 6.44 7.69 0.03
N LEU A 170 6.03 8.73 -0.69
CA LEU A 170 6.27 8.85 -2.13
C LEU A 170 7.76 8.94 -2.46
N LEU A 171 8.55 9.68 -1.67
CA LEU A 171 10.01 9.72 -1.80
C LEU A 171 10.64 8.36 -1.60
N VAL A 172 10.27 7.62 -0.54
CA VAL A 172 10.77 6.27 -0.30
C VAL A 172 10.42 5.34 -1.46
N LEU A 173 9.18 5.40 -1.97
CA LEU A 173 8.73 4.60 -3.12
C LEU A 173 9.52 4.94 -4.39
N ALA A 174 9.82 6.23 -4.60
CA ALA A 174 10.51 6.69 -5.80
C ALA A 174 12.02 6.42 -5.77
N GLU A 175 12.68 6.56 -4.61
CA GLU A 175 14.14 6.58 -4.50
C GLU A 175 14.71 5.30 -3.91
N ASP A 176 13.99 4.69 -2.93
CA ASP A 176 14.51 3.59 -2.12
C ASP A 176 13.88 2.23 -2.48
N THR A 177 13.05 2.17 -3.53
CA THR A 177 12.47 0.92 -4.03
C THR A 177 12.70 0.74 -5.52
N GLU A 178 12.55 -0.50 -6.01
CA GLU A 178 12.67 -0.82 -7.43
C GLU A 178 11.35 -0.77 -8.20
N TYR A 179 10.25 -0.31 -7.58
CA TYR A 179 8.96 -0.23 -8.25
C TYR A 179 8.96 0.89 -9.30
N GLU A 180 8.59 0.52 -10.51
CA GLU A 180 8.41 1.47 -11.62
C GLU A 180 7.01 2.06 -11.64
N LYS A 181 6.04 1.32 -11.08
CA LYS A 181 4.65 1.76 -10.92
C LYS A 181 4.14 1.46 -9.52
N VAL A 182 3.37 2.40 -8.98
CA VAL A 182 2.62 2.17 -7.73
C VAL A 182 1.16 2.51 -7.97
N VAL A 183 0.28 1.54 -7.72
CA VAL A 183 -1.17 1.72 -7.86
C VAL A 183 -1.77 1.94 -6.48
N PHE A 184 -2.40 3.09 -6.30
CA PHE A 184 -3.09 3.48 -5.08
C PHE A 184 -4.60 3.25 -5.22
N ASP A 185 -5.15 2.39 -4.38
CA ASP A 185 -6.59 2.19 -4.22
C ASP A 185 -7.09 3.17 -3.17
N ILE A 186 -7.70 4.27 -3.61
CA ILE A 186 -8.02 5.41 -2.74
C ILE A 186 -9.50 5.39 -2.37
N GLY A 187 -9.80 4.87 -1.17
CA GLY A 187 -11.15 4.68 -0.67
C GLY A 187 -11.56 5.57 0.50
N PHE A 188 -10.66 6.47 0.95
CA PHE A 188 -10.97 7.39 2.04
C PHE A 188 -11.09 8.84 1.56
N PHE A 189 -11.81 9.64 2.34
CA PHE A 189 -11.96 11.08 2.13
C PHE A 189 -11.50 11.84 3.37
N GLY A 190 -10.44 12.62 3.21
CA GLY A 190 -9.88 13.49 4.23
C GLY A 190 -8.76 14.34 3.61
N ASP A 191 -8.13 15.18 4.42
CA ASP A 191 -7.06 16.06 3.94
C ASP A 191 -5.92 15.29 3.28
N GLY A 192 -5.56 14.12 3.84
CA GLY A 192 -4.54 13.25 3.27
C GLY A 192 -4.90 12.70 1.87
N SER A 193 -6.18 12.40 1.60
CA SER A 193 -6.57 11.91 0.27
C SER A 193 -6.46 12.99 -0.81
N MET A 194 -6.76 14.24 -0.47
CA MET A 194 -6.59 15.36 -1.40
C MET A 194 -5.11 15.59 -1.73
N GLU A 195 -4.23 15.51 -0.73
CA GLU A 195 -2.78 15.58 -0.95
C GLU A 195 -2.28 14.41 -1.79
N LEU A 196 -2.78 13.19 -1.52
CA LEU A 196 -2.41 12.02 -2.30
C LEU A 196 -2.81 12.17 -3.79
N LEU A 197 -4.03 12.68 -4.06
CA LEU A 197 -4.49 12.91 -5.44
C LEU A 197 -3.62 13.90 -6.21
N LYS A 198 -3.10 14.95 -5.56
CA LYS A 198 -2.15 15.90 -6.17
C LYS A 198 -0.88 15.23 -6.68
N CYS A 199 -0.39 14.26 -5.92
CA CYS A 199 0.88 13.59 -6.20
C CYS A 199 0.77 12.49 -7.25
N MET A 200 -0.42 12.11 -7.71
CA MET A 200 -0.59 11.10 -8.75
C MET A 200 -0.20 11.62 -10.12
N ASP A 201 0.47 10.79 -10.92
CA ASP A 201 0.75 11.07 -12.34
C ASP A 201 -0.47 10.80 -13.21
N LYS A 202 -1.29 9.81 -12.83
CA LYS A 202 -2.55 9.44 -13.48
C LYS A 202 -3.63 9.16 -12.44
N LEU A 203 -4.85 9.58 -12.74
CA LEU A 203 -6.03 9.31 -11.93
C LEU A 203 -7.08 8.58 -12.76
N PHE A 204 -7.36 7.36 -12.41
CA PHE A 204 -8.44 6.57 -13.01
C PHE A 204 -9.69 6.65 -12.16
N VAL A 205 -10.80 7.01 -12.79
CA VAL A 205 -12.11 7.11 -12.15
C VAL A 205 -13.05 6.14 -12.84
N PRO A 206 -13.66 5.19 -12.11
CA PRO A 206 -14.72 4.36 -12.67
C PRO A 206 -15.81 5.20 -13.33
N GLN A 207 -16.22 4.80 -14.54
CA GLN A 207 -17.23 5.50 -15.32
C GLN A 207 -18.57 5.53 -14.56
N PRO A 208 -19.15 6.73 -14.27
CA PRO A 208 -20.44 6.82 -13.60
C PRO A 208 -21.56 6.28 -14.48
N ALA A 209 -22.31 5.30 -14.00
CA ALA A 209 -23.38 4.63 -14.75
C ALA A 209 -24.75 5.26 -14.50
N THR A 210 -24.96 5.89 -13.34
CA THR A 210 -26.25 6.47 -12.96
C THR A 210 -26.21 8.00 -12.91
N ARG A 211 -27.38 8.65 -13.01
CA ARG A 211 -27.50 10.10 -12.88
C ARG A 211 -26.95 10.60 -11.52
N SER A 212 -27.22 9.86 -10.44
CA SER A 212 -26.70 10.21 -9.10
C SER A 212 -25.18 10.18 -9.07
N GLN A 213 -24.53 9.17 -9.64
CA GLN A 213 -23.08 9.07 -9.72
C GLN A 213 -22.49 10.20 -10.56
N GLN A 214 -23.12 10.53 -11.71
CA GLN A 214 -22.72 11.67 -12.55
C GLN A 214 -22.78 12.99 -11.78
N CYS A 215 -23.85 13.22 -11.00
CA CYS A 215 -23.99 14.40 -10.17
C CYS A 215 -22.85 14.47 -9.11
N LYS A 216 -22.51 13.35 -8.47
CA LYS A 216 -21.41 13.29 -7.49
C LYS A 216 -20.06 13.59 -8.14
N CYS A 217 -19.79 13.08 -9.35
CA CYS A 217 -18.58 13.42 -10.10
C CYS A 217 -18.51 14.91 -10.38
N LYS A 218 -19.60 15.52 -10.87
CA LYS A 218 -19.65 16.97 -11.13
C LYS A 218 -19.43 17.81 -9.88
N SER A 219 -20.03 17.41 -8.74
CA SER A 219 -19.83 18.09 -7.46
C SER A 219 -18.38 18.00 -7.00
N TRP A 220 -17.74 16.86 -7.20
CA TRP A 220 -16.34 16.65 -6.86
C TRP A 220 -15.40 17.46 -7.79
N GLU A 221 -15.65 17.45 -9.10
CA GLU A 221 -14.91 18.30 -10.05
C GLU A 221 -15.03 19.79 -9.71
N ALA A 222 -16.23 20.23 -9.28
CA ALA A 222 -16.44 21.61 -8.84
C ALA A 222 -15.66 21.92 -7.55
N LEU A 223 -15.57 20.96 -6.61
CA LEU A 223 -14.75 21.09 -5.41
C LEU A 223 -13.27 21.23 -5.77
N LEU A 224 -12.74 20.36 -6.63
CA LEU A 224 -11.34 20.45 -7.06
C LEU A 224 -11.01 21.82 -7.66
N LYS A 225 -11.88 22.37 -8.49
CA LYS A 225 -11.72 23.72 -9.05
C LYS A 225 -11.72 24.79 -7.97
N LYS A 226 -12.63 24.69 -6.99
CA LYS A 226 -12.71 25.64 -5.87
C LYS A 226 -11.45 25.62 -5.01
N GLU A 227 -10.85 24.45 -4.82
CA GLU A 227 -9.63 24.26 -4.04
C GLU A 227 -8.34 24.54 -4.86
N GLY A 228 -8.45 24.97 -6.13
CA GLY A 228 -7.29 25.26 -6.99
C GLY A 228 -6.53 24.00 -7.44
N LEU A 229 -7.24 22.87 -7.58
CA LEU A 229 -6.70 21.55 -7.93
C LEU A 229 -7.05 21.12 -9.36
N GLU A 230 -7.11 22.09 -10.29
CA GLU A 230 -7.43 21.81 -11.70
C GLU A 230 -6.44 20.85 -12.36
N GLU A 231 -5.20 20.79 -11.90
CA GLU A 231 -4.21 19.85 -12.39
C GLU A 231 -4.61 18.39 -12.14
N CYS A 232 -5.34 18.09 -11.05
CA CYS A 232 -5.89 16.76 -10.80
C CYS A 232 -6.92 16.38 -11.87
N LEU A 233 -7.74 17.35 -12.35
CA LEU A 233 -8.70 17.12 -13.42
C LEU A 233 -8.03 16.78 -14.75
N ALA A 234 -6.89 17.42 -15.05
CA ALA A 234 -6.13 17.14 -16.27
C ALA A 234 -5.54 15.72 -16.31
N LYS A 235 -5.28 15.14 -15.13
CA LYS A 235 -4.74 13.78 -14.97
C LYS A 235 -5.84 12.70 -14.94
N MET A 236 -7.12 13.10 -14.81
CA MET A 236 -8.26 12.19 -14.67
C MET A 236 -8.66 11.52 -15.97
N GLN A 237 -8.94 10.22 -15.87
CA GLN A 237 -9.48 9.42 -16.95
C GLN A 237 -10.66 8.59 -16.44
N TYR A 238 -11.83 8.79 -17.06
CA TYR A 238 -13.00 7.95 -16.79
C TYR A 238 -12.88 6.64 -17.55
N VAL A 239 -12.93 5.52 -16.85
CA VAL A 239 -12.72 4.18 -17.41
C VAL A 239 -13.88 3.27 -17.06
N ALA A 240 -14.39 2.52 -18.03
CA ALA A 240 -15.42 1.51 -17.79
C ALA A 240 -14.83 0.37 -16.93
N VAL A 241 -15.51 0.05 -15.84
CA VAL A 241 -15.14 -1.09 -14.99
C VAL A 241 -15.65 -2.37 -15.61
N ASN A 242 -14.74 -3.27 -15.92
CA ASN A 242 -15.12 -4.62 -16.32
C ASN A 242 -15.46 -5.39 -15.04
N ARG A 243 -16.77 -5.62 -14.77
CA ARG A 243 -17.25 -6.35 -13.59
C ARG A 243 -17.07 -7.87 -13.73
N GLY A 244 -16.07 -8.32 -14.48
CA GLY A 244 -15.66 -9.72 -14.50
C GLY A 244 -15.21 -10.15 -13.10
N ARG A 245 -15.52 -11.40 -12.71
CA ARG A 245 -15.00 -12.00 -11.47
C ARG A 245 -13.47 -11.94 -11.52
N ILE A 246 -12.87 -11.30 -10.50
CA ILE A 246 -11.45 -11.44 -10.18
C ILE A 246 -11.24 -12.82 -9.57
#